data_19f8341c49b8a754700191f0d9070e15
#
_entry.id   19f8341c49b8a754700191f0d9070e15
#
_cell.length_a   1.000
_cell.length_b   1.000
_cell.length_c   1.000
_cell.angle_alpha   90.00
_cell.angle_beta   90.00
_cell.angle_gamma   90.00
#
_symmetry.space_group_name_H-M   'P 1'
#
loop_
_entity.id
_entity.type
_entity.pdbx_description
1 polymer ?
#
loop_
_entity_poly.entity_id
_entity_poly.type
_entity_poly.pdbx_seq_one_letter_code
_entity_poly.pdbx_strand_id
1 'polypeptide(L)'
;MVETKIYTLDELTGMLRPIIDRHNVEKAVVFGSYARGTATPESDLDVLVYGGEGFRCRSVFAIAEELHEASGKRVDVYERSELLDGSPLLDAIDKEGVLL
;
A
#
# COMPACT_ATOMS: atom_id res chain seq x y z
N MET A 1 1.06 -10.58 20.88
CA MET A 1 1.36 -11.71 19.98
C MET A 1 2.02 -11.19 18.71
N VAL A 2 3.06 -11.84 18.27
CA VAL A 2 3.75 -11.44 17.05
C VAL A 2 2.97 -11.95 15.84
N GLU A 3 2.69 -11.09 14.89
CA GLU A 3 2.03 -11.48 13.65
C GLU A 3 3.03 -12.20 12.75
N THR A 4 2.75 -13.47 12.43
CA THR A 4 3.63 -14.29 11.60
C THR A 4 3.06 -14.60 10.23
N LYS A 5 1.86 -14.09 9.95
CA LYS A 5 1.19 -14.39 8.69
C LYS A 5 1.80 -13.65 7.51
N ILE A 6 1.89 -14.34 6.38
CA ILE A 6 2.19 -13.72 5.09
C ILE A 6 0.88 -13.70 4.31
N TYR A 7 0.43 -12.50 3.94
CA TYR A 7 -0.82 -12.34 3.21
C TYR A 7 -0.66 -12.59 1.73
N THR A 8 -1.70 -13.11 1.09
CA THR A 8 -1.76 -13.15 -0.37
C THR A 8 -2.17 -11.78 -0.89
N LEU A 9 -1.95 -11.53 -2.18
CA LEU A 9 -2.41 -10.28 -2.79
C LEU A 9 -3.93 -10.16 -2.74
N ASP A 10 -4.67 -11.27 -2.86
CA ASP A 10 -6.12 -11.27 -2.73
C ASP A 10 -6.56 -10.85 -1.32
N GLU A 11 -5.88 -11.35 -0.31
CA GLU A 11 -6.16 -10.95 1.07
C GLU A 11 -5.88 -9.47 1.30
N LEU A 12 -4.77 -8.97 0.75
CA LEU A 12 -4.44 -7.55 0.85
C LEU A 12 -5.46 -6.68 0.13
N THR A 13 -5.93 -7.11 -1.03
CA THR A 13 -7.00 -6.41 -1.77
C THR A 13 -8.25 -6.30 -0.91
N GLY A 14 -8.65 -7.39 -0.27
CA GLY A 14 -9.83 -7.41 0.58
C GLY A 14 -9.74 -6.47 1.78
N MET A 15 -8.55 -6.36 2.37
CA MET A 15 -8.31 -5.44 3.48
C MET A 15 -8.25 -3.98 3.03
N LEU A 16 -7.59 -3.74 1.90
CA LEU A 16 -7.30 -2.38 1.45
C LEU A 16 -8.49 -1.71 0.76
N ARG A 17 -9.32 -2.48 0.04
CA ARG A 17 -10.43 -1.94 -0.75
C ARG A 17 -11.38 -1.05 0.08
N PRO A 18 -11.89 -1.50 1.23
CA PRO A 18 -12.77 -0.64 2.04
C PRO A 18 -12.05 0.63 2.54
N ILE A 19 -10.76 0.52 2.82
CA ILE A 19 -9.96 1.63 3.32
C ILE A 19 -9.82 2.71 2.24
N ILE A 20 -9.41 2.31 1.04
CA ILE A 20 -9.22 3.29 -0.04
C ILE A 20 -10.55 3.91 -0.47
N ASP A 21 -11.64 3.15 -0.39
CA ASP A 21 -12.97 3.68 -0.74
C ASP A 21 -13.42 4.80 0.21
N ARG A 22 -13.02 4.71 1.48
CA ARG A 22 -13.36 5.74 2.47
C ARG A 22 -12.53 7.01 2.34
N HIS A 23 -11.39 6.94 1.68
CA HIS A 23 -10.44 8.06 1.64
C HIS A 23 -10.30 8.71 0.26
N ASN A 24 -11.24 8.46 -0.63
CA ASN A 24 -11.23 9.05 -1.98
C ASN A 24 -9.95 8.73 -2.77
N VAL A 25 -9.48 7.51 -2.63
CA VAL A 25 -8.35 7.01 -3.40
C VAL A 25 -8.84 6.42 -4.69
N GLU A 26 -8.25 6.84 -5.81
CA GLU A 26 -8.64 6.37 -7.13
C GLU A 26 -8.14 4.95 -7.39
N LYS A 27 -6.90 4.67 -7.02
CA LYS A 27 -6.34 3.32 -7.13
C LYS A 27 -5.16 3.16 -6.19
N ALA A 28 -4.82 1.91 -5.90
CA ALA A 28 -3.70 1.57 -5.05
C ALA A 28 -2.85 0.49 -5.70
N VAL A 29 -1.54 0.58 -5.49
CA VAL A 29 -0.55 -0.36 -6.02
C VAL A 29 0.28 -0.88 -4.86
N VAL A 30 0.34 -2.20 -4.71
CA VAL A 30 1.26 -2.84 -3.75
C VAL A 30 2.59 -3.03 -4.45
N PHE A 31 3.68 -2.68 -3.78
CA PHE A 31 5.01 -2.88 -4.31
C PHE A 31 5.91 -3.49 -3.24
N GLY A 32 7.20 -3.60 -3.50
CA GLY A 32 8.15 -4.21 -2.57
C GLY A 32 8.02 -5.72 -2.50
N SER A 33 8.36 -6.30 -1.36
CA SER A 33 8.47 -7.76 -1.21
C SER A 33 7.17 -8.50 -1.48
N TYR A 34 6.03 -7.93 -1.09
CA TYR A 34 4.74 -8.57 -1.35
C TYR A 34 4.42 -8.65 -2.84
N ALA A 35 4.76 -7.61 -3.59
CA ALA A 35 4.56 -7.62 -5.04
C ALA A 35 5.49 -8.60 -5.74
N ARG A 36 6.73 -8.74 -5.24
CA ARG A 36 7.72 -9.64 -5.82
C ARG A 36 7.51 -11.11 -5.45
N GLY A 37 6.64 -11.38 -4.48
CA GLY A 37 6.45 -12.74 -3.99
C GLY A 37 7.56 -13.22 -3.05
N THR A 38 8.32 -12.31 -2.47
CA THR A 38 9.44 -12.62 -1.58
C THR A 38 9.18 -12.23 -0.13
N ALA A 39 7.94 -11.90 0.21
CA ALA A 39 7.60 -11.47 1.56
C ALA A 39 7.86 -12.57 2.59
N THR A 40 8.29 -12.13 3.77
CA THR A 40 8.46 -12.98 4.96
C THR A 40 7.46 -12.49 6.02
N PRO A 41 7.31 -13.23 7.14
CA PRO A 41 6.42 -12.75 8.20
C PRO A 41 6.80 -11.37 8.77
N GLU A 42 8.06 -10.97 8.64
CA GLU A 42 8.54 -9.68 9.13
C GLU A 42 8.49 -8.57 8.07
N SER A 43 8.07 -8.89 6.84
CA SER A 43 8.04 -7.90 5.76
C SER A 43 6.99 -6.83 6.00
N ASP A 44 7.36 -5.59 5.66
CA ASP A 44 6.44 -4.46 5.69
C ASP A 44 5.52 -4.50 4.46
N LEU A 45 4.39 -3.83 4.57
CA LEU A 45 3.51 -3.59 3.43
C LEU A 45 3.85 -2.24 2.83
N ASP A 46 4.13 -2.22 1.53
CA ASP A 46 4.45 -0.99 0.80
C ASP A 46 3.36 -0.71 -0.21
N VAL A 47 2.71 0.44 -0.07
CA VAL A 47 1.54 0.79 -0.89
C VAL A 47 1.70 2.19 -1.47
N LEU A 48 1.47 2.31 -2.77
CA LEU A 48 1.34 3.60 -3.44
C LEU A 48 -0.13 3.84 -3.74
N VAL A 49 -0.66 4.99 -3.32
CA VAL A 49 -2.04 5.36 -3.63
C VAL A 49 -2.06 6.53 -4.60
N TYR A 50 -3.07 6.54 -5.46
CA TYR A 50 -3.34 7.64 -6.37
C TYR A 50 -4.58 8.35 -5.84
N GLY A 51 -4.39 9.55 -5.28
CA GLY A 51 -5.50 10.32 -4.74
C GLY A 51 -6.45 10.77 -5.83
N GLY A 52 -7.74 10.53 -5.62
CA GLY A 52 -8.78 11.00 -6.50
C GLY A 52 -9.28 12.38 -6.07
N GLU A 53 -10.39 12.80 -6.66
CA GLU A 53 -11.03 14.06 -6.30
C GLU A 53 -11.45 14.02 -4.83
N GLY A 54 -11.11 15.06 -4.09
CA GLY A 54 -11.42 15.14 -2.66
C GLY A 54 -10.42 14.45 -1.75
N PHE A 55 -9.40 13.81 -2.31
CA PHE A 55 -8.36 13.17 -1.51
C PHE A 55 -7.56 14.23 -0.74
N ARG A 56 -7.22 13.92 0.52
CA ARG A 56 -6.41 14.80 1.37
C ARG A 56 -5.08 14.14 1.67
N CYS A 57 -3.99 14.90 1.61
CA CYS A 57 -2.64 14.37 1.87
C CYS A 57 -2.53 13.68 3.22
N ARG A 58 -3.21 14.20 4.24
CA ARG A 58 -3.20 13.59 5.58
C ARG A 58 -3.86 12.21 5.61
N SER A 59 -4.66 11.88 4.60
CA SER A 59 -5.28 10.56 4.53
C SER A 59 -4.26 9.43 4.36
N VAL A 60 -3.05 9.75 3.88
CA VAL A 60 -1.97 8.78 3.82
C VAL A 60 -1.71 8.14 5.19
N PHE A 61 -1.68 8.96 6.23
CA PHE A 61 -1.47 8.47 7.60
C PHE A 61 -2.64 7.63 8.09
N ALA A 62 -3.86 8.06 7.80
CA ALA A 62 -5.05 7.31 8.20
C ALA A 62 -5.10 5.95 7.49
N ILE A 63 -4.79 5.91 6.20
CA ILE A 63 -4.75 4.66 5.43
C ILE A 63 -3.71 3.71 6.01
N ALA A 64 -2.51 4.22 6.31
CA ALA A 64 -1.45 3.40 6.90
C ALA A 64 -1.88 2.82 8.25
N GLU A 65 -2.50 3.63 9.09
CA GLU A 65 -2.97 3.19 10.41
C GLU A 65 -4.07 2.13 10.30
N GLU A 66 -5.04 2.35 9.42
CA GLU A 66 -6.14 1.40 9.26
C GLU A 66 -5.64 0.08 8.69
N LEU A 67 -4.72 0.12 7.72
CA LEU A 67 -4.16 -1.11 7.16
C LEU A 67 -3.26 -1.82 8.16
N HIS A 68 -2.52 -1.06 8.98
CA HIS A 68 -1.74 -1.64 10.07
C HIS A 68 -2.65 -2.39 11.04
N GLU A 69 -3.77 -1.79 11.45
CA GLU A 69 -4.73 -2.42 12.36
C GLU A 69 -5.34 -3.68 11.75
N ALA A 70 -5.67 -3.64 10.46
CA ALA A 70 -6.28 -4.78 9.78
C ALA A 70 -5.29 -5.93 9.57
N SER A 71 -4.03 -5.64 9.30
CA SER A 71 -3.04 -6.64 8.91
C SER A 71 -2.11 -7.08 10.03
N GLY A 72 -1.91 -6.23 11.04
CA GLY A 72 -0.89 -6.45 12.05
C GLY A 72 0.53 -6.17 11.55
N LYS A 73 0.66 -5.66 10.33
CA LYS A 73 1.96 -5.40 9.71
C LYS A 73 2.30 -3.92 9.77
N ARG A 74 3.59 -3.63 9.71
CA ARG A 74 4.06 -2.28 9.50
C ARG A 74 3.73 -1.88 8.06
N VAL A 75 3.21 -0.68 7.88
CA VAL A 75 2.71 -0.22 6.59
C VAL A 75 3.34 1.11 6.22
N ASP A 76 3.89 1.19 5.01
CA ASP A 76 4.38 2.43 4.43
C ASP A 76 3.46 2.78 3.26
N VAL A 77 2.81 3.95 3.34
CA VAL A 77 1.90 4.43 2.30
C VAL A 77 2.46 5.70 1.69
N TYR A 78 2.51 5.74 0.37
CA TYR A 78 2.93 6.91 -0.39
C TYR A 78 1.79 7.34 -1.30
N GLU A 79 1.63 8.65 -1.51
CA GLU A 79 0.72 9.16 -2.51
C GLU A 79 1.53 9.54 -3.75
N ARG A 80 0.99 9.29 -4.95
CA ARG A 80 1.72 9.44 -6.21
C ARG A 80 2.39 10.82 -6.37
N SER A 81 1.72 11.88 -5.92
CA SER A 81 2.26 13.24 -6.07
C SER A 81 3.48 13.52 -5.19
N GLU A 82 3.73 12.68 -4.18
CA GLU A 82 4.94 12.80 -3.35
C GLU A 82 6.20 12.34 -4.07
N LEU A 83 6.06 11.59 -5.15
CA LEU A 83 7.18 10.99 -5.87
C LEU A 83 7.50 11.79 -7.13
N LEU A 84 8.78 12.06 -7.33
CA LEU A 84 9.23 12.74 -8.54
C LEU A 84 9.25 11.77 -9.72
N ASP A 85 8.89 12.27 -10.89
CA ASP A 85 9.00 11.49 -12.12
C ASP A 85 10.45 11.11 -12.33
N GLY A 86 10.68 9.84 -12.72
CA GLY A 86 12.02 9.33 -12.96
C GLY A 86 12.78 8.95 -11.69
N SER A 87 12.14 9.05 -10.51
CA SER A 87 12.80 8.59 -9.28
C SER A 87 13.01 7.08 -9.30
N PRO A 88 14.08 6.58 -8.66
CA PRO A 88 14.30 5.13 -8.60
C PRO A 88 13.15 4.37 -7.95
N LEU A 89 12.52 4.95 -6.94
CA LEU A 89 11.38 4.32 -6.26
C LEU A 89 10.19 4.19 -7.20
N LEU A 90 9.86 5.24 -7.94
CA LEU A 90 8.74 5.20 -8.89
C LEU A 90 9.01 4.20 -10.01
N ASP A 91 10.25 4.15 -10.51
CA ASP A 91 10.63 3.18 -11.53
C ASP A 91 10.45 1.75 -11.03
N ALA A 92 10.84 1.47 -9.79
CA ALA A 92 10.66 0.15 -9.19
C ALA A 92 9.17 -0.19 -9.06
N ILE A 93 8.35 0.76 -8.63
CA ILE A 93 6.91 0.58 -8.50
C ILE A 93 6.28 0.29 -9.88
N ASP A 94 6.69 1.02 -10.91
CA ASP A 94 6.15 0.83 -12.26
C ASP A 94 6.50 -0.56 -12.82
N LYS A 95 7.66 -1.09 -12.46
CA LYS A 95 8.11 -2.41 -12.95
C LYS A 95 7.53 -3.57 -12.15
N GLU A 96 7.40 -3.43 -10.84
CA GLU A 96 7.09 -4.52 -9.93
C GLU A 96 5.73 -4.41 -9.27
N GLY A 97 5.13 -3.23 -9.27
CA GLY A 97 3.90 -2.98 -8.56
C GLY A 97 2.72 -3.78 -9.09
N VAL A 98 1.85 -4.18 -8.18
CA VAL A 98 0.61 -4.88 -8.52
C VAL A 98 -0.57 -3.99 -8.18
N LEU A 99 -1.38 -3.68 -9.20
CA LEU A 99 -2.58 -2.89 -9.01
C LEU A 99 -3.64 -3.72 -8.28
N LEU A 100 -4.19 -3.14 -7.24
CA LEU A 100 -5.25 -3.78 -6.45
C LEU A 100 -6.64 -3.26 -6.80
#